data_5e3b2619b679a7fc2ceccd8bf8c15dda
#
_entry.id   5e3b2619b679a7fc2ceccd8bf8c15dda
#
_cell.length_a   1.000
_cell.length_b   1.000
_cell.length_c   1.000
_cell.angle_alpha   90.00
_cell.angle_beta   90.00
_cell.angle_gamma   90.00
#
_symmetry.space_group_name_H-M   'P 1'
#
loop_
_entity.id
_entity.type
_entity.pdbx_description
1 polymer ?
#
loop_
_entity_poly.entity_id
_entity_poly.type
_entity_poly.pdbx_seq_one_letter_code
_entity_poly.pdbx_strand_id
1 'polypeptide(L)'
;FYDGLLFHRVLEDFMAQSGDPTGLGTGGPGYQFADEVDNGPPMEARGLLAMANSGPGTNGSQFFITFAPTSHLTGKHTVFGQLIGGDDVLSAIDLRDPEQPTSRGEVILTIQITEQ
;
A
#
# COMPACT_ATOMS: atom_id res chain seq x y z
N PHE A 1 -12.94 -3.96 7.78
CA PHE A 1 -12.45 -2.58 7.56
C PHE A 1 -12.07 -2.32 6.10
N TYR A 2 -11.33 -3.22 5.47
CA TYR A 2 -10.81 -2.98 4.11
C TYR A 2 -11.82 -3.30 2.99
N ASP A 3 -12.90 -3.99 3.26
CA ASP A 3 -13.88 -4.36 2.24
C ASP A 3 -14.50 -3.10 1.63
N GLY A 4 -14.50 -3.03 0.30
CA GLY A 4 -15.03 -1.88 -0.43
C GLY A 4 -14.10 -0.69 -0.58
N LEU A 5 -12.89 -0.74 -0.01
CA LEU A 5 -11.94 0.36 -0.16
C LEU A 5 -11.25 0.32 -1.53
N LEU A 6 -10.86 1.48 -2.02
CA LEU A 6 -10.26 1.62 -3.35
C LEU A 6 -8.74 1.58 -3.27
N PHE A 7 -8.11 1.05 -4.33
CA PHE A 7 -6.73 1.40 -4.63
C PHE A 7 -6.74 2.80 -5.23
N HIS A 8 -6.67 3.80 -4.39
CA HIS A 8 -6.88 5.19 -4.77
C HIS A 8 -5.65 5.81 -5.47
N ARG A 9 -4.48 5.21 -5.31
CA ARG A 9 -3.23 5.70 -5.92
C ARG A 9 -2.44 4.51 -6.46
N VAL A 10 -2.36 4.42 -7.77
CA VAL A 10 -1.66 3.33 -8.46
C VAL A 10 -0.79 3.95 -9.54
N LEU A 11 0.51 3.99 -9.30
CA LEU A 11 1.49 4.63 -10.18
C LEU A 11 2.40 3.59 -10.83
N GLU A 12 2.53 3.68 -12.15
CA GLU A 12 3.34 2.77 -12.94
C GLU A 12 4.79 2.74 -12.43
N ASP A 13 5.38 1.55 -12.39
CA ASP A 13 6.76 1.31 -11.93
C ASP A 13 7.05 1.80 -10.50
N PHE A 14 6.00 2.02 -9.70
CA PHE A 14 6.14 2.45 -8.32
C PHE A 14 5.35 1.54 -7.37
N MET A 15 4.05 1.79 -7.19
CA MET A 15 3.26 1.04 -6.20
C MET A 15 1.75 1.18 -6.42
N ALA A 16 0.99 0.28 -5.79
CA ALA A 16 -0.45 0.36 -5.65
C ALA A 16 -0.80 0.59 -4.18
N GLN A 17 -1.50 1.67 -3.87
CA GLN A 17 -1.82 2.11 -2.51
C GLN A 17 -3.32 2.05 -2.25
N SER A 18 -3.69 1.53 -1.08
CA SER A 18 -5.07 1.43 -0.63
C SER A 18 -5.16 1.59 0.88
N GLY A 19 -6.34 1.34 1.46
CA GLY A 19 -6.55 1.32 2.91
C GLY A 19 -7.10 2.61 3.50
N ASP A 20 -7.45 3.59 2.68
CA ASP A 20 -8.07 4.83 3.13
C ASP A 20 -9.60 4.75 2.97
N PRO A 21 -10.36 4.76 4.07
CA PRO A 21 -11.83 4.74 3.99
C PRO A 21 -12.43 5.89 3.20
N THR A 22 -11.74 7.04 3.11
CA THR A 22 -12.23 8.18 2.33
C THR A 22 -11.90 8.10 0.85
N GLY A 23 -10.88 7.30 0.47
CA GLY A 23 -10.40 7.23 -0.90
C GLY A 23 -9.62 8.45 -1.37
N LEU A 24 -9.31 9.39 -0.48
CA LEU A 24 -8.66 10.67 -0.81
C LEU A 24 -7.18 10.72 -0.45
N GLY A 25 -6.67 9.72 0.26
CA GLY A 25 -5.28 9.66 0.72
C GLY A 25 -5.06 10.30 2.09
N THR A 26 -6.10 10.82 2.72
CA THR A 26 -6.00 11.56 3.99
C THR A 26 -6.67 10.83 5.16
N GLY A 27 -7.40 9.76 4.91
CA GLY A 27 -8.12 9.02 5.93
C GLY A 27 -7.31 7.88 6.54
N GLY A 28 -7.87 7.30 7.59
CA GLY A 28 -7.25 6.19 8.30
C GLY A 28 -8.22 5.56 9.30
N PRO A 29 -7.70 4.73 10.22
CA PRO A 29 -8.54 3.95 11.13
C PRO A 29 -8.92 4.71 12.41
N GLY A 30 -8.50 5.97 12.56
CA GLY A 30 -8.75 6.77 13.76
C GLY A 30 -7.59 6.76 14.77
N TYR A 31 -6.46 6.15 14.42
CA TYR A 31 -5.25 6.12 15.24
C TYR A 31 -4.01 6.06 14.37
N GLN A 32 -2.85 6.32 14.96
CA GLN A 32 -1.54 6.21 14.30
C GLN A 32 -0.59 5.43 15.19
N PHE A 33 0.42 4.82 14.59
CA PHE A 33 1.42 4.06 15.33
C PHE A 33 2.82 4.23 14.74
N ALA A 34 3.83 3.84 15.54
CA ALA A 34 5.24 4.04 15.22
C ALA A 34 5.72 3.13 14.09
N ASP A 35 6.77 3.58 13.41
CA ASP A 35 7.46 2.79 12.40
C ASP A 35 8.22 1.63 13.04
N GLU A 36 8.31 0.52 12.30
CA GLU A 36 9.10 -0.65 12.66
C GLU A 36 10.10 -0.90 11.52
N VAL A 37 11.07 -0.01 11.39
CA VAL A 37 12.04 -0.03 10.29
C VAL A 37 13.42 -0.55 10.68
N ASP A 38 13.71 -0.67 11.99
CA ASP A 38 14.96 -1.21 12.47
C ASP A 38 15.04 -2.71 12.16
N ASN A 39 16.10 -3.13 11.45
CA ASN A 39 16.27 -4.51 11.01
C ASN A 39 15.21 -5.00 10.02
N GLY A 40 14.41 -4.08 9.44
CA GLY A 40 13.48 -4.43 8.39
C GLY A 40 14.17 -4.69 7.05
N PRO A 41 13.50 -5.38 6.12
CA PRO A 41 14.08 -5.61 4.79
C PRO A 41 14.19 -4.29 4.01
N PRO A 42 15.18 -4.15 3.12
CA PRO A 42 15.25 -2.99 2.24
C PRO A 42 14.13 -3.05 1.21
N MET A 43 13.68 -1.87 0.77
CA MET A 43 12.61 -1.75 -0.23
C MET A 43 13.18 -1.85 -1.65
N GLU A 44 13.76 -2.99 -1.97
CA GLU A 44 14.52 -3.21 -3.21
C GLU A 44 13.92 -4.31 -4.09
N ALA A 45 12.64 -4.61 -3.92
CA ALA A 45 11.98 -5.66 -4.70
C ALA A 45 10.55 -5.25 -5.07
N ARG A 46 10.03 -5.88 -6.12
CA ARG A 46 8.62 -5.86 -6.47
C ARG A 46 7.83 -6.77 -5.52
N GLY A 47 6.60 -6.39 -5.21
CA GLY A 47 5.70 -7.24 -4.42
C GLY A 47 5.87 -7.13 -2.92
N LEU A 48 6.55 -6.11 -2.42
CA LEU A 48 6.64 -5.85 -0.99
C LEU A 48 5.39 -5.11 -0.50
N LEU A 49 4.86 -5.54 0.65
CA LEU A 49 3.77 -4.86 1.33
C LEU A 49 4.36 -3.98 2.42
N ALA A 50 4.03 -2.70 2.40
CA ALA A 50 4.54 -1.73 3.36
C ALA A 50 3.43 -0.76 3.79
N MET A 51 3.60 -0.15 4.95
CA MET A 51 2.68 0.86 5.45
C MET A 51 2.94 2.21 4.77
N ALA A 52 1.89 2.81 4.24
CA ALA A 52 1.94 4.20 3.81
C ALA A 52 1.93 5.11 5.03
N ASN A 53 2.58 6.26 4.94
CA ASN A 53 2.60 7.25 6.01
C ASN A 53 2.83 8.65 5.46
N SER A 54 2.65 9.66 6.29
CA SER A 54 2.91 11.07 5.97
C SER A 54 4.08 11.64 6.76
N GLY A 55 5.01 10.79 7.15
CA GLY A 55 6.20 11.10 7.95
C GLY A 55 6.38 10.10 9.07
N PRO A 56 7.43 10.25 9.90
CA PRO A 56 7.70 9.32 10.99
C PRO A 56 6.52 9.18 11.95
N GLY A 57 6.20 7.93 12.33
CA GLY A 57 5.19 7.64 13.35
C GLY A 57 3.75 7.90 12.91
N THR A 58 3.46 7.97 11.62
CA THR A 58 2.12 8.28 11.12
C THR A 58 1.45 7.10 10.41
N ASN A 59 1.82 5.87 10.76
CA ASN A 59 1.17 4.68 10.22
C ASN A 59 -0.27 4.58 10.70
N GLY A 60 -1.16 4.24 9.79
CA GLY A 60 -2.57 4.02 10.09
C GLY A 60 -3.07 2.76 9.41
N SER A 61 -4.02 2.87 8.50
CA SER A 61 -4.56 1.74 7.74
C SER A 61 -4.11 1.70 6.29
N GLN A 62 -3.53 2.78 5.77
CA GLN A 62 -3.08 2.79 4.38
C GLN A 62 -1.81 1.95 4.21
N PHE A 63 -1.79 1.18 3.14
CA PHE A 63 -0.66 0.33 2.78
C PHE A 63 -0.43 0.42 1.27
N PHE A 64 0.72 -0.06 0.83
CA PHE A 64 0.99 -0.18 -0.60
C PHE A 64 1.73 -1.48 -0.92
N ILE A 65 1.62 -1.88 -2.18
CA ILE A 65 2.33 -3.03 -2.73
C ILE A 65 3.23 -2.49 -3.84
N THR A 66 4.52 -2.78 -3.79
CA THR A 66 5.48 -2.24 -4.76
C THR A 66 5.38 -2.96 -6.11
N PHE A 67 5.49 -2.18 -7.20
CA PHE A 67 5.64 -2.72 -8.56
C PHE A 67 7.11 -2.88 -8.97
N ALA A 68 8.01 -2.20 -8.29
CA ALA A 68 9.43 -2.15 -8.62
C ALA A 68 10.23 -1.83 -7.36
N PRO A 69 11.57 -1.97 -7.38
CA PRO A 69 12.40 -1.51 -6.28
C PRO A 69 12.16 -0.03 -5.98
N THR A 70 12.03 0.30 -4.69
CA THR A 70 11.79 1.65 -4.19
C THR A 70 12.80 1.97 -3.09
N SER A 71 14.08 1.88 -3.41
CA SER A 71 15.19 1.98 -2.44
C SER A 71 15.15 3.27 -1.63
N HIS A 72 14.63 4.36 -2.22
CA HIS A 72 14.50 5.64 -1.55
C HIS A 72 13.52 5.63 -0.36
N LEU A 73 12.70 4.59 -0.25
CA LEU A 73 11.74 4.42 0.86
C LEU A 73 12.29 3.54 1.99
N THR A 74 13.44 2.92 1.81
CA THR A 74 14.06 2.08 2.84
C THR A 74 14.29 2.88 4.12
N GLY A 75 13.89 2.31 5.25
CA GLY A 75 14.01 2.97 6.55
C GLY A 75 12.95 4.03 6.85
N LYS A 76 12.03 4.28 5.92
CA LYS A 76 10.95 5.27 6.07
C LYS A 76 9.56 4.65 6.15
N HIS A 77 9.40 3.44 5.62
CA HIS A 77 8.14 2.72 5.60
C HIS A 77 8.33 1.32 6.19
N THR A 78 7.40 0.91 7.03
CA THR A 78 7.41 -0.42 7.65
C THR A 78 7.01 -1.47 6.63
N VAL A 79 7.93 -2.35 6.27
CA VAL A 79 7.64 -3.52 5.43
C VAL A 79 7.12 -4.63 6.32
N PHE A 80 5.92 -5.15 6.02
CA PHE A 80 5.31 -6.18 6.85
C PHE A 80 4.95 -7.46 6.08
N GLY A 81 5.14 -7.49 4.78
CA GLY A 81 4.79 -8.65 3.99
C GLY A 81 5.42 -8.67 2.61
N GLN A 82 5.24 -9.79 1.94
CA GLN A 82 5.72 -10.02 0.59
C GLN A 82 4.68 -10.82 -0.18
N LEU A 83 4.44 -10.44 -1.43
CA LEU A 83 3.55 -11.15 -2.33
C LEU A 83 4.14 -12.54 -2.65
N ILE A 84 3.35 -13.59 -2.50
CA ILE A 84 3.76 -14.96 -2.80
C ILE A 84 2.98 -15.58 -3.96
N GLY A 85 1.98 -14.88 -4.48
CA GLY A 85 1.18 -15.32 -5.62
C GLY A 85 0.32 -14.17 -6.14
N GLY A 86 -0.22 -14.30 -7.34
CA GLY A 86 -1.09 -13.29 -7.93
C GLY A 86 -0.35 -12.09 -8.54
N ASP A 87 0.90 -12.24 -8.94
CA ASP A 87 1.66 -11.15 -9.55
C ASP A 87 0.99 -10.62 -10.83
N ASP A 88 0.36 -11.49 -11.59
CA ASP A 88 -0.41 -11.10 -12.77
C ASP A 88 -1.62 -10.25 -12.42
N VAL A 89 -2.26 -10.53 -11.28
CA VAL A 89 -3.38 -9.72 -10.77
C VAL A 89 -2.87 -8.35 -10.32
N LEU A 90 -1.73 -8.31 -9.63
CA LEU A 90 -1.10 -7.05 -9.23
C LEU A 90 -0.84 -6.16 -10.45
N SER A 91 -0.29 -6.74 -11.52
CA SER A 91 -0.01 -6.02 -12.78
C SER A 91 -1.28 -5.55 -13.49
N ALA A 92 -2.42 -6.17 -13.22
CA ALA A 92 -3.69 -5.85 -13.86
C ALA A 92 -4.48 -4.73 -13.15
N ILE A 93 -4.03 -4.26 -11.99
CA ILE A 93 -4.68 -3.15 -11.28
C ILE A 93 -4.58 -1.89 -12.13
N ASP A 94 -5.72 -1.22 -12.36
CA ASP A 94 -5.76 0.01 -13.15
C ASP A 94 -4.90 1.11 -12.53
N LEU A 95 -4.09 1.76 -13.35
CA LEU A 95 -3.34 2.95 -12.93
C LEU A 95 -4.29 4.06 -12.52
N ARG A 96 -3.98 4.76 -11.46
CA ARG A 96 -4.79 5.87 -10.97
C ARG A 96 -3.92 6.89 -10.24
N ASP A 97 -3.84 8.08 -10.83
CA ASP A 97 -3.24 9.24 -10.17
C ASP A 97 -4.36 10.06 -9.53
N PRO A 98 -4.39 10.22 -8.19
CA PRO A 98 -5.44 10.99 -7.54
C PRO A 98 -5.53 12.45 -7.97
N GLU A 99 -4.45 13.01 -8.50
CA GLU A 99 -4.45 14.40 -9.00
C GLU A 99 -5.10 14.52 -10.38
N GLN A 100 -5.10 13.44 -11.16
CA GLN A 100 -5.70 13.38 -12.49
C GLN A 100 -6.32 12.01 -12.72
N PRO A 101 -7.36 11.61 -11.96
CA PRO A 101 -7.90 10.26 -12.04
C PRO A 101 -8.59 10.01 -13.39
N THR A 102 -8.20 8.92 -14.04
CA THR A 102 -8.80 8.45 -15.28
C THR A 102 -9.67 7.21 -15.08
N SER A 103 -9.76 6.70 -13.86
CA SER A 103 -10.58 5.55 -13.49
C SER A 103 -11.16 5.77 -12.09
N ARG A 104 -12.15 4.94 -11.74
CA ARG A 104 -12.74 4.95 -10.39
C ARG A 104 -11.83 4.33 -9.34
N GLY A 105 -10.83 3.59 -9.78
CA GLY A 105 -9.97 2.77 -8.92
C GLY A 105 -10.55 1.37 -8.74
N GLU A 106 -9.65 0.41 -8.56
CA GLU A 106 -10.02 -0.97 -8.25
C GLU A 106 -10.46 -1.08 -6.80
N VAL A 107 -11.48 -1.90 -6.55
CA VAL A 107 -12.07 -2.09 -5.22
C VAL A 107 -11.50 -3.35 -4.59
N ILE A 108 -11.17 -3.27 -3.29
CA ILE A 108 -10.91 -4.46 -2.48
C ILE A 108 -12.26 -5.09 -2.16
N LEU A 109 -12.50 -6.31 -2.63
CA LEU A 109 -13.71 -7.03 -2.28
C LEU A 109 -13.63 -7.51 -0.83
N THR A 110 -12.52 -8.14 -0.48
CA THR A 110 -12.27 -8.58 0.89
C THR A 110 -10.79 -8.87 1.09
N ILE A 111 -10.34 -8.76 2.33
CA ILE A 111 -9.02 -9.27 2.77
C ILE A 111 -9.29 -10.36 3.80
N GLN A 112 -8.78 -11.56 3.54
CA GLN A 112 -8.91 -12.69 4.46
C GLN A 112 -7.57 -12.95 5.14
N ILE A 113 -7.58 -12.93 6.47
CA ILE A 113 -6.37 -13.17 7.27
C ILE A 113 -6.42 -14.61 7.76
N THR A 114 -5.33 -15.34 7.54
CA THR A 114 -5.18 -16.71 8.04
C THR A 114 -3.94 -16.78 8.92
N GLU A 115 -4.10 -17.30 10.12
CA GLU A 115 -3.00 -17.52 11.06
C GLU A 115 -2.60 -19.00 11.03
N GLN A 116 -1.30 -19.23 11.16
CA GLN A 116 -0.72 -20.57 11.18
C GLN A 116 -0.16 -20.92 12.56
#